data_55879c13320c4d4625b12edf590877bd
#
_entry.id   55879c13320c4d4625b12edf590877bd
#
_cell.length_a   1.000
_cell.length_b   1.000
_cell.length_c   1.000
_cell.angle_alpha   90.00
_cell.angle_beta   90.00
_cell.angle_gamma   90.00
#
_symmetry.space_group_name_H-M   'P 1'
#
loop_
_entity.id
_entity.type
_entity.pdbx_description
1 polymer ?
#
loop_
_entity_poly.entity_id
_entity_poly.type
_entity_poly.pdbx_seq_one_letter_code
_entity_poly.pdbx_strand_id
1 'polypeptide(L)'
;MQKAEEAILWHKKLFGDDYYLELQLHKATVERANHEAYPMQLKVNEHLRRLAAKHGVRLVCTNDVHFVDEDNAEAHDRLICLSTGKDLDDPKRMLYSKQEWLKTTAEMAAIFGQTDPEAMSTTVDICNQIECYSIDHAPIMPNFEIPEEFGTEAEYRARLTEKDLFDEFTRDENGNVVMSEEEGLKKIQKLGGYDKLYRIKFEADYLAKLTMDGAHRRYGEQLTEEQEERLKFELHIMKTMGFPGYFLIVQDFIRAAREELDVSVGPGRGSAAGSAVAYCLGITQIDPIAYDLLFERFLNPDRISLPDIDVDFDDDGRGRVLNWVTQKYGKEKVAHIITYGTMATKMAIKDVARVQKLLLAESDRLCKLVPDKIPDKKLNLPNAIEYVPELKAAA
;
A
#
# COMPACT_ATOMS: atom_id res chain seq x y z
N MET A 1 -37.06 3.88 -15.45
CA MET A 1 -37.14 5.35 -15.59
C MET A 1 -37.29 6.05 -14.24
N GLN A 2 -38.37 5.81 -13.49
CA GLN A 2 -38.60 6.51 -12.18
C GLN A 2 -37.44 6.39 -11.20
N LYS A 3 -36.92 5.18 -10.93
CA LYS A 3 -35.75 4.99 -10.04
C LYS A 3 -34.48 5.70 -10.50
N ALA A 4 -34.27 5.79 -11.81
CA ALA A 4 -33.11 6.51 -12.36
C ALA A 4 -33.25 8.02 -12.11
N GLU A 5 -34.46 8.54 -12.29
CA GLU A 5 -34.76 9.95 -12.05
C GLU A 5 -34.63 10.31 -10.55
N GLU A 6 -35.14 9.47 -9.66
CA GLU A 6 -34.98 9.62 -8.20
C GLU A 6 -33.49 9.65 -7.81
N ALA A 7 -32.68 8.75 -8.39
CA ALA A 7 -31.24 8.71 -8.17
C ALA A 7 -30.54 10.00 -8.66
N ILE A 8 -30.90 10.50 -9.85
CA ILE A 8 -30.35 11.75 -10.39
C ILE A 8 -30.66 12.93 -9.47
N LEU A 9 -31.90 13.05 -9.02
CA LEU A 9 -32.31 14.13 -8.11
C LEU A 9 -31.56 14.05 -6.77
N TRP A 10 -31.36 12.85 -6.26
CA TRP A 10 -30.62 12.64 -5.01
C TRP A 10 -29.16 13.04 -5.15
N HIS A 11 -28.47 12.58 -6.20
CA HIS A 11 -27.06 12.91 -6.43
C HIS A 11 -26.88 14.40 -6.76
N LYS A 12 -27.77 14.99 -7.56
CA LYS A 12 -27.74 16.43 -7.85
C LYS A 12 -27.92 17.28 -6.59
N LYS A 13 -28.79 16.84 -5.66
CA LYS A 13 -28.94 17.52 -4.36
C LYS A 13 -27.66 17.44 -3.51
N LEU A 14 -26.89 16.36 -3.62
CA LEU A 14 -25.68 16.14 -2.84
C LEU A 14 -24.46 16.86 -3.43
N PHE A 15 -24.28 16.78 -4.74
CA PHE A 15 -23.07 17.24 -5.44
C PHE A 15 -23.28 18.53 -6.26
N GLY A 16 -24.52 19.00 -6.41
CA GLY A 16 -24.81 20.22 -7.18
C GLY A 16 -24.40 20.10 -8.64
N ASP A 17 -23.59 21.06 -9.09
CA ASP A 17 -23.10 21.13 -10.47
C ASP A 17 -21.88 20.21 -10.74
N ASP A 18 -21.34 19.57 -9.71
CA ASP A 18 -20.28 18.58 -9.83
C ASP A 18 -20.81 17.15 -10.08
N TYR A 19 -22.11 17.02 -10.30
CA TYR A 19 -22.75 15.78 -10.70
C TYR A 19 -22.97 15.72 -12.20
N TYR A 20 -22.55 14.64 -12.83
CA TYR A 20 -22.62 14.40 -14.27
C TYR A 20 -23.32 13.09 -14.57
N LEU A 21 -23.93 12.97 -15.77
CA LEU A 21 -24.41 11.70 -16.31
C LEU A 21 -23.45 11.20 -17.37
N GLU A 22 -23.06 9.94 -17.24
CA GLU A 22 -22.02 9.31 -18.04
C GLU A 22 -22.57 8.58 -19.24
N LEU A 23 -22.01 8.85 -20.43
CA LEU A 23 -22.29 8.14 -21.65
C LEU A 23 -21.13 7.21 -22.01
N GLN A 24 -21.44 5.95 -22.26
CA GLN A 24 -20.50 4.93 -22.72
C GLN A 24 -21.03 4.26 -23.99
N LEU A 25 -20.14 3.91 -24.93
CA LEU A 25 -20.46 3.16 -26.14
C LEU A 25 -19.32 2.20 -26.49
N HIS A 26 -19.59 0.90 -26.35
CA HIS A 26 -18.60 -0.15 -26.58
C HIS A 26 -19.10 -1.12 -27.67
N LYS A 27 -18.81 -0.80 -28.93
CA LYS A 27 -19.20 -1.64 -30.06
C LYS A 27 -18.16 -2.72 -30.32
N ALA A 28 -18.43 -3.95 -29.88
CA ALA A 28 -17.55 -5.09 -30.12
C ALA A 28 -17.25 -5.30 -31.61
N THR A 29 -15.98 -5.48 -31.93
CA THR A 29 -15.46 -5.65 -33.30
C THR A 29 -14.97 -7.07 -33.58
N VAL A 30 -14.88 -7.93 -32.55
CA VAL A 30 -14.38 -9.30 -32.63
C VAL A 30 -15.44 -10.30 -32.15
N GLU A 31 -15.43 -11.51 -32.68
CA GLU A 31 -16.45 -12.53 -32.39
C GLU A 31 -16.55 -12.87 -30.91
N ARG A 32 -15.40 -13.12 -30.24
CA ARG A 32 -15.34 -13.42 -28.79
C ARG A 32 -15.34 -12.13 -27.96
N ALA A 33 -16.50 -11.50 -27.88
CA ALA A 33 -16.70 -10.27 -27.09
C ALA A 33 -18.16 -10.15 -26.66
N ASN A 34 -18.44 -9.21 -25.76
CA ASN A 34 -19.82 -8.88 -25.39
C ASN A 34 -20.48 -7.99 -26.45
N HIS A 35 -21.34 -8.59 -27.25
CA HIS A 35 -22.11 -7.91 -28.31
C HIS A 35 -23.42 -7.30 -27.81
N GLU A 36 -23.87 -7.63 -26.58
CA GLU A 36 -25.13 -7.13 -26.03
C GLU A 36 -24.97 -5.74 -25.40
N ALA A 37 -23.75 -5.36 -25.00
CA ALA A 37 -23.48 -4.09 -24.34
C ALA A 37 -23.85 -2.89 -25.22
N TYR A 38 -23.39 -2.85 -26.46
CA TYR A 38 -23.60 -1.72 -27.37
C TYR A 38 -25.08 -1.40 -27.66
N PRO A 39 -25.95 -2.34 -28.03
CA PRO A 39 -27.39 -2.06 -28.25
C PRO A 39 -28.08 -1.57 -26.97
N MET A 40 -27.65 -2.07 -25.81
CA MET A 40 -28.18 -1.62 -24.51
C MET A 40 -27.73 -0.20 -24.20
N GLN A 41 -26.46 0.11 -24.40
CA GLN A 41 -25.88 1.44 -24.18
C GLN A 41 -26.54 2.50 -25.09
N LEU A 42 -26.83 2.18 -26.32
CA LEU A 42 -27.59 3.09 -27.22
C LEU A 42 -28.94 3.49 -26.62
N LYS A 43 -29.70 2.53 -26.09
CA LYS A 43 -30.99 2.78 -25.42
C LYS A 43 -30.84 3.58 -24.15
N VAL A 44 -29.86 3.21 -23.30
CA VAL A 44 -29.60 3.90 -22.05
C VAL A 44 -29.15 5.32 -22.29
N ASN A 45 -28.25 5.57 -23.24
CA ASN A 45 -27.75 6.91 -23.57
C ASN A 45 -28.86 7.84 -24.07
N GLU A 46 -29.82 7.32 -24.85
CA GLU A 46 -30.99 8.12 -25.26
C GLU A 46 -31.80 8.58 -24.04
N HIS A 47 -31.99 7.70 -23.06
CA HIS A 47 -32.69 8.08 -21.84
C HIS A 47 -31.88 9.04 -20.97
N LEU A 48 -30.56 8.86 -20.87
CA LEU A 48 -29.68 9.75 -20.14
C LEU A 48 -29.66 11.15 -20.70
N ARG A 49 -29.62 11.32 -22.04
CA ARG A 49 -29.73 12.64 -22.72
C ARG A 49 -31.03 13.35 -22.36
N ARG A 50 -32.17 12.64 -22.36
CA ARG A 50 -33.48 13.21 -21.99
C ARG A 50 -33.51 13.62 -20.51
N LEU A 51 -32.98 12.79 -19.61
CA LEU A 51 -32.92 13.09 -18.17
C LEU A 51 -31.96 14.24 -17.89
N ALA A 52 -30.80 14.27 -18.55
CA ALA A 52 -29.83 15.36 -18.47
C ALA A 52 -30.48 16.71 -18.83
N ALA A 53 -31.17 16.79 -19.98
CA ALA A 53 -31.89 17.99 -20.40
C ALA A 53 -33.00 18.36 -19.42
N LYS A 54 -33.78 17.38 -18.94
CA LYS A 54 -34.91 17.61 -18.02
C LYS A 54 -34.48 18.21 -16.70
N HIS A 55 -33.35 17.75 -16.16
CA HIS A 55 -32.87 18.10 -14.81
C HIS A 55 -31.68 19.08 -14.81
N GLY A 56 -31.23 19.54 -15.97
CA GLY A 56 -30.10 20.45 -16.09
C GLY A 56 -28.83 19.83 -15.54
N VAL A 57 -28.56 18.56 -15.84
CA VAL A 57 -27.34 17.84 -15.48
C VAL A 57 -26.47 17.72 -16.72
N ARG A 58 -25.17 17.98 -16.58
CA ARG A 58 -24.24 17.88 -17.70
C ARG A 58 -23.92 16.41 -18.02
N LEU A 59 -23.65 16.16 -19.30
CA LEU A 59 -23.21 14.84 -19.77
C LEU A 59 -21.69 14.81 -19.88
N VAL A 60 -21.11 13.62 -19.66
CA VAL A 60 -19.68 13.33 -19.89
C VAL A 60 -19.53 12.01 -20.64
N CYS A 61 -18.56 11.93 -21.56
CA CYS A 61 -18.25 10.70 -22.28
C CYS A 61 -17.05 10.01 -21.64
N THR A 62 -17.17 8.72 -21.36
CA THR A 62 -16.07 7.90 -20.83
C THR A 62 -15.96 6.59 -21.60
N ASN A 63 -14.89 5.83 -21.34
CA ASN A 63 -14.64 4.55 -22.00
C ASN A 63 -14.42 3.36 -21.05
N ASP A 64 -14.73 3.52 -19.77
CA ASP A 64 -14.59 2.43 -18.77
C ASP A 64 -13.24 1.68 -18.92
N VAL A 65 -12.14 2.42 -18.88
CA VAL A 65 -10.81 1.93 -19.25
C VAL A 65 -10.33 0.83 -18.29
N HIS A 66 -10.04 -0.34 -18.85
CA HIS A 66 -9.51 -1.50 -18.13
C HIS A 66 -8.10 -1.91 -18.58
N PHE A 67 -7.65 -1.46 -19.73
CA PHE A 67 -6.31 -1.73 -20.28
C PHE A 67 -5.83 -0.57 -21.16
N VAL A 68 -4.54 -0.53 -21.47
CA VAL A 68 -3.90 0.64 -22.08
C VAL A 68 -4.15 0.68 -23.58
N ASP A 69 -3.80 -0.38 -24.30
CA ASP A 69 -3.85 -0.47 -25.77
C ASP A 69 -4.86 -1.49 -26.22
N GLU A 70 -5.40 -1.34 -27.44
CA GLU A 70 -6.35 -2.28 -28.04
C GLU A 70 -5.83 -3.73 -28.04
N ASP A 71 -4.54 -3.92 -28.32
CA ASP A 71 -3.87 -5.22 -28.32
C ASP A 71 -3.88 -5.93 -26.96
N ASN A 72 -4.08 -5.18 -25.87
CA ASN A 72 -4.15 -5.74 -24.52
C ASN A 72 -5.50 -6.42 -24.20
N ALA A 73 -6.49 -6.28 -25.07
CA ALA A 73 -7.83 -6.83 -24.86
C ALA A 73 -7.84 -8.36 -24.67
N GLU A 74 -6.98 -9.07 -25.41
CA GLU A 74 -6.83 -10.52 -25.28
C GLU A 74 -6.15 -10.93 -23.97
N ALA A 75 -5.16 -10.16 -23.51
CA ALA A 75 -4.52 -10.37 -22.21
C ALA A 75 -5.51 -10.13 -21.06
N HIS A 76 -6.30 -9.05 -21.14
CA HIS A 76 -7.34 -8.72 -20.17
C HIS A 76 -8.40 -9.84 -20.08
N ASP A 77 -8.86 -10.38 -21.20
CA ASP A 77 -9.83 -11.48 -21.26
C ASP A 77 -9.32 -12.73 -20.51
N ARG A 78 -8.02 -13.03 -20.63
CA ARG A 78 -7.38 -14.13 -19.89
C ARG A 78 -7.24 -13.83 -18.40
N LEU A 79 -6.91 -12.61 -18.03
CA LEU A 79 -6.84 -12.19 -16.63
C LEU A 79 -8.19 -12.31 -15.91
N ILE A 80 -9.29 -11.98 -16.60
CA ILE A 80 -10.65 -12.17 -16.06
C ILE A 80 -10.92 -13.67 -15.82
N CYS A 81 -10.54 -14.54 -16.76
CA CYS A 81 -10.67 -15.98 -16.58
C CYS A 81 -9.87 -16.46 -15.36
N LEU A 82 -8.63 -15.96 -15.19
CA LEU A 82 -7.80 -16.30 -14.03
C LEU A 82 -8.44 -15.87 -12.71
N SER A 83 -8.90 -14.62 -12.63
CA SER A 83 -9.48 -14.04 -11.41
C SER A 83 -10.83 -14.66 -11.02
N THR A 84 -11.60 -15.14 -12.01
CA THR A 84 -12.92 -15.75 -11.79
C THR A 84 -12.90 -17.27 -11.75
N GLY A 85 -11.74 -17.90 -11.94
CA GLY A 85 -11.61 -19.36 -11.99
C GLY A 85 -12.29 -20.01 -13.18
N LYS A 86 -12.42 -19.29 -14.31
CA LYS A 86 -13.08 -19.74 -15.54
C LYS A 86 -12.07 -20.04 -16.64
N ASP A 87 -12.52 -20.82 -17.64
CA ASP A 87 -11.77 -21.07 -18.87
C ASP A 87 -12.29 -20.17 -20.00
N LEU A 88 -11.50 -20.02 -21.07
CA LEU A 88 -11.87 -19.18 -22.22
C LEU A 88 -13.15 -19.64 -22.93
N ASP A 89 -13.48 -20.92 -22.89
CA ASP A 89 -14.66 -21.52 -23.54
C ASP A 89 -15.85 -21.69 -22.60
N ASP A 90 -15.76 -21.26 -21.32
CA ASP A 90 -16.92 -21.30 -20.43
C ASP A 90 -17.98 -20.30 -20.92
N PRO A 91 -19.19 -20.77 -21.30
CA PRO A 91 -20.22 -19.88 -21.83
C PRO A 91 -20.82 -18.94 -20.78
N LYS A 92 -20.56 -19.17 -19.49
CA LYS A 92 -21.04 -18.34 -18.38
C LYS A 92 -19.99 -17.39 -17.85
N ARG A 93 -18.83 -17.28 -18.47
CA ARG A 93 -17.80 -16.35 -18.06
C ARG A 93 -18.17 -14.92 -18.36
N MET A 94 -17.60 -13.98 -17.61
CA MET A 94 -17.70 -12.56 -17.91
C MET A 94 -16.97 -12.24 -19.22
N LEU A 95 -17.62 -11.50 -20.10
CA LEU A 95 -17.07 -10.99 -21.35
C LEU A 95 -17.21 -9.47 -21.38
N TYR A 96 -16.11 -8.78 -21.69
CA TYR A 96 -16.10 -7.39 -22.06
C TYR A 96 -16.28 -7.20 -23.56
N SER A 97 -16.54 -5.97 -24.01
CA SER A 97 -16.68 -5.66 -25.43
C SER A 97 -15.34 -5.67 -26.17
N LYS A 98 -14.23 -5.66 -25.43
CA LYS A 98 -12.86 -5.44 -25.88
C LYS A 98 -12.60 -4.05 -26.46
N GLN A 99 -13.42 -3.08 -26.08
CA GLN A 99 -13.31 -1.68 -26.46
C GLN A 99 -12.85 -0.78 -25.30
N GLU A 100 -12.54 -1.36 -24.15
CA GLU A 100 -12.28 -0.67 -22.89
C GLU A 100 -10.79 -0.28 -22.74
N TRP A 101 -10.10 0.09 -23.85
CA TRP A 101 -8.74 0.62 -23.78
C TRP A 101 -8.73 2.15 -23.60
N LEU A 102 -7.55 2.69 -23.23
CA LEU A 102 -7.33 4.12 -23.08
C LEU A 102 -7.31 4.80 -24.44
N LYS A 103 -8.48 5.24 -24.90
CA LYS A 103 -8.65 5.88 -26.20
C LYS A 103 -8.09 7.30 -26.21
N THR A 104 -7.51 7.67 -27.33
CA THR A 104 -7.12 9.04 -27.64
C THR A 104 -8.35 9.93 -27.83
N THR A 105 -8.15 11.25 -27.76
CA THR A 105 -9.22 12.22 -28.07
C THR A 105 -9.82 12.02 -29.46
N ALA A 106 -9.00 11.66 -30.46
CA ALA A 106 -9.47 11.39 -31.82
C ALA A 106 -10.37 10.15 -31.89
N GLU A 107 -10.02 9.07 -31.21
CA GLU A 107 -10.82 7.85 -31.12
C GLU A 107 -12.14 8.08 -30.39
N MET A 108 -12.13 8.82 -29.28
CA MET A 108 -13.34 9.22 -28.58
C MET A 108 -14.24 10.13 -29.45
N ALA A 109 -13.63 11.06 -30.21
CA ALA A 109 -14.34 11.91 -31.14
C ALA A 109 -14.99 11.13 -32.31
N ALA A 110 -14.37 10.04 -32.75
CA ALA A 110 -14.98 9.16 -33.75
C ALA A 110 -16.26 8.46 -33.22
N ILE A 111 -16.35 8.26 -31.89
CA ILE A 111 -17.52 7.63 -31.25
C ILE A 111 -18.62 8.66 -30.94
N PHE A 112 -18.26 9.76 -30.28
CA PHE A 112 -19.20 10.72 -29.69
C PHE A 112 -19.22 12.09 -30.36
N GLY A 113 -18.21 12.42 -31.18
CA GLY A 113 -18.01 13.79 -31.68
C GLY A 113 -19.17 14.35 -32.53
N GLN A 114 -19.94 13.50 -33.21
CA GLN A 114 -21.09 13.92 -33.97
C GLN A 114 -22.38 13.97 -33.15
N THR A 115 -22.52 13.11 -32.16
CA THR A 115 -23.76 12.96 -31.37
C THR A 115 -23.74 13.76 -30.07
N ASP A 116 -22.59 13.85 -29.42
CA ASP A 116 -22.44 14.38 -28.07
C ASP A 116 -21.16 15.25 -27.89
N PRO A 117 -20.92 16.24 -28.77
CA PRO A 117 -19.69 17.05 -28.71
C PRO A 117 -19.54 17.82 -27.41
N GLU A 118 -20.65 18.26 -26.80
CA GLU A 118 -20.64 18.94 -25.51
C GLU A 118 -20.25 18.00 -24.37
N ALA A 119 -20.68 16.73 -24.41
CA ALA A 119 -20.30 15.75 -23.42
C ALA A 119 -18.79 15.39 -23.48
N MET A 120 -18.20 15.51 -24.69
CA MET A 120 -16.74 15.40 -24.84
C MET A 120 -16.00 16.60 -24.26
N SER A 121 -16.48 17.83 -24.51
CA SER A 121 -15.83 19.03 -23.94
C SER A 121 -15.93 19.09 -22.41
N THR A 122 -16.97 18.48 -21.82
CA THR A 122 -17.16 18.39 -20.37
C THR A 122 -15.97 17.74 -19.69
N THR A 123 -15.26 16.79 -20.32
CA THR A 123 -14.06 16.18 -19.73
C THR A 123 -12.95 17.20 -19.49
N VAL A 124 -12.79 18.16 -20.41
CA VAL A 124 -11.83 19.28 -20.27
C VAL A 124 -12.26 20.24 -19.17
N ASP A 125 -13.57 20.53 -19.11
CA ASP A 125 -14.11 21.41 -18.07
C ASP A 125 -13.89 20.82 -16.68
N ILE A 126 -14.12 19.51 -16.50
CA ILE A 126 -13.84 18.80 -15.24
C ILE A 126 -12.35 18.89 -14.90
N CYS A 127 -11.47 18.65 -15.88
CA CYS A 127 -10.03 18.75 -15.68
C CYS A 127 -9.61 20.15 -15.23
N ASN A 128 -10.22 21.20 -15.80
CA ASN A 128 -9.91 22.60 -15.44
C ASN A 128 -10.42 23.02 -14.05
N GLN A 129 -11.36 22.27 -13.47
CA GLN A 129 -11.85 22.51 -12.11
C GLN A 129 -10.91 21.95 -11.04
N ILE A 130 -10.01 21.02 -11.43
CA ILE A 130 -9.10 20.37 -10.50
C ILE A 130 -7.90 21.29 -10.24
N GLU A 131 -7.71 21.67 -8.99
CA GLU A 131 -6.54 22.41 -8.55
C GLU A 131 -5.30 21.51 -8.53
N CYS A 132 -4.14 22.08 -8.93
CA CYS A 132 -2.87 21.36 -8.79
C CYS A 132 -2.46 21.32 -7.33
N TYR A 133 -2.40 20.15 -6.74
CA TYR A 133 -1.91 19.94 -5.39
C TYR A 133 -1.04 18.67 -5.31
N SER A 134 -0.25 18.57 -4.26
CA SER A 134 0.50 17.36 -3.94
C SER A 134 -0.18 16.60 -2.82
N ILE A 135 -0.29 15.27 -2.98
CA ILE A 135 -0.67 14.37 -1.89
C ILE A 135 0.55 13.88 -1.10
N ASP A 136 1.75 14.27 -1.56
CA ASP A 136 3.01 13.93 -0.89
C ASP A 136 3.23 14.88 0.29
N HIS A 137 3.36 14.32 1.47
CA HIS A 137 3.64 15.04 2.72
C HIS A 137 4.50 14.19 3.65
N ALA A 138 5.02 14.81 4.70
CA ALA A 138 5.81 14.10 5.70
C ALA A 138 4.98 12.98 6.36
N PRO A 139 5.61 11.83 6.68
CA PRO A 139 4.94 10.73 7.36
C PRO A 139 4.27 11.19 8.66
N ILE A 140 3.04 10.74 8.87
CA ILE A 140 2.28 10.99 10.10
C ILE A 140 2.51 9.81 11.03
N MET A 141 3.15 10.08 12.18
CA MET A 141 3.33 9.07 13.21
C MET A 141 2.09 9.03 14.12
N PRO A 142 1.47 7.85 14.30
CA PRO A 142 0.36 7.72 15.23
C PRO A 142 0.83 7.84 16.69
N ASN A 143 -0.05 8.31 17.57
CA ASN A 143 0.21 8.35 19.00
C ASN A 143 -0.16 7.01 19.64
N PHE A 144 0.72 6.48 20.48
CA PHE A 144 0.45 5.31 21.30
C PHE A 144 -0.13 5.77 22.67
N GLU A 145 -1.17 5.12 23.16
CA GLU A 145 -1.73 5.40 24.48
C GLU A 145 -0.88 4.72 25.55
N ILE A 146 -0.06 5.50 26.26
CA ILE A 146 0.78 5.02 27.34
C ILE A 146 -0.08 4.88 28.60
N PRO A 147 0.03 3.76 29.36
CA PRO A 147 -0.71 3.58 30.60
C PRO A 147 -0.43 4.69 31.62
N GLU A 148 -1.48 5.17 32.29
CA GLU A 148 -1.39 6.27 33.27
C GLU A 148 -0.45 5.98 34.44
N GLU A 149 -0.26 4.69 34.79
CA GLU A 149 0.68 4.28 35.85
C GLU A 149 2.14 4.61 35.53
N PHE A 150 2.49 4.80 34.26
CA PHE A 150 3.83 5.25 33.85
C PHE A 150 3.98 6.76 33.94
N GLY A 151 2.88 7.52 33.96
CA GLY A 151 2.85 8.96 33.99
C GLY A 151 2.11 9.56 32.79
N THR A 152 2.16 10.89 32.69
CA THR A 152 1.45 11.63 31.64
C THR A 152 2.38 12.57 30.87
N GLU A 153 2.02 12.91 29.64
CA GLU A 153 2.76 13.89 28.84
C GLU A 153 2.78 15.28 29.54
N ALA A 154 1.72 15.63 30.27
CA ALA A 154 1.65 16.88 31.05
C ALA A 154 2.73 16.96 32.13
N GLU A 155 3.02 15.85 32.83
CA GLU A 155 4.10 15.77 33.81
C GLU A 155 5.47 15.95 33.15
N TYR A 156 5.67 15.39 31.96
CA TYR A 156 6.90 15.59 31.18
C TYR A 156 7.08 17.04 30.78
N ARG A 157 6.04 17.73 30.31
CA ARG A 157 6.05 19.15 29.98
C ARG A 157 6.31 20.05 31.21
N ALA A 158 5.87 19.65 32.38
CA ALA A 158 6.13 20.39 33.62
C ALA A 158 7.56 20.22 34.14
N ARG A 159 8.20 19.08 33.86
CA ARG A 159 9.51 18.71 34.39
C ARG A 159 10.68 19.07 33.49
N LEU A 160 10.52 18.94 32.17
CA LEU A 160 11.58 19.11 31.18
C LEU A 160 11.50 20.48 30.54
N THR A 161 12.67 21.11 30.34
CA THR A 161 12.80 22.35 29.56
C THR A 161 13.11 22.05 28.09
N GLU A 162 12.91 23.02 27.21
CA GLU A 162 13.34 22.93 25.82
C GLU A 162 14.85 22.70 25.68
N LYS A 163 15.65 23.21 26.61
CA LYS A 163 17.10 22.94 26.65
C LYS A 163 17.41 21.49 26.97
N ASP A 164 16.69 20.88 27.89
CA ASP A 164 16.86 19.47 28.22
C ASP A 164 16.56 18.60 27.00
N LEU A 165 15.47 18.91 26.31
CA LEU A 165 15.10 18.22 25.07
C LEU A 165 16.13 18.47 23.95
N PHE A 166 16.60 19.73 23.80
CA PHE A 166 17.66 20.01 22.82
C PHE A 166 18.88 19.15 23.07
N ASP A 167 19.40 19.15 24.30
CA ASP A 167 20.58 18.39 24.67
C ASP A 167 20.36 16.88 24.43
N GLU A 168 19.21 16.35 24.80
CA GLU A 168 18.92 14.91 24.67
C GLU A 168 18.77 14.44 23.22
N PHE A 169 18.24 15.27 22.30
CA PHE A 169 18.02 14.91 20.90
C PHE A 169 19.19 15.24 19.97
N THR A 170 20.16 16.03 20.43
CA THR A 170 21.31 16.49 19.63
C THR A 170 22.67 15.92 20.08
N ARG A 171 22.69 15.19 21.18
CA ARG A 171 23.90 14.46 21.67
C ARG A 171 23.82 12.99 21.28
N ASP A 172 24.96 12.30 21.37
CA ASP A 172 24.99 10.84 21.22
C ASP A 172 24.43 10.12 22.49
N GLU A 173 24.38 8.81 22.44
CA GLU A 173 23.90 7.96 23.55
C GLU A 173 24.76 8.07 24.82
N ASN A 174 25.97 8.59 24.71
CA ASN A 174 26.90 8.83 25.80
C ASN A 174 26.90 10.27 26.30
N GLY A 175 26.07 11.15 25.68
CA GLY A 175 25.92 12.55 26.04
C GLY A 175 26.95 13.49 25.44
N ASN A 176 27.75 13.02 24.47
CA ASN A 176 28.73 13.87 23.76
C ASN A 176 28.01 14.73 22.71
N VAL A 177 28.52 15.96 22.52
CA VAL A 177 28.04 16.85 21.47
C VAL A 177 28.52 16.35 20.11
N VAL A 178 27.60 16.00 19.23
CA VAL A 178 27.87 15.42 17.89
C VAL A 178 27.42 16.31 16.75
N MET A 179 26.76 17.44 17.02
CA MET A 179 26.32 18.39 15.99
C MET A 179 26.34 19.82 16.53
N SER A 180 26.40 20.79 15.65
CA SER A 180 26.30 22.21 15.98
C SER A 180 24.88 22.59 16.43
N GLU A 181 24.74 23.74 17.12
CA GLU A 181 23.44 24.26 17.56
C GLU A 181 22.48 24.49 16.38
N GLU A 182 23.00 25.01 15.27
CA GLU A 182 22.19 25.24 14.05
C GLU A 182 21.66 23.94 13.45
N GLU A 183 22.47 22.91 13.37
CA GLU A 183 22.06 21.56 12.90
C GLU A 183 21.04 20.94 13.85
N GLY A 184 21.25 21.10 15.16
CA GLY A 184 20.32 20.64 16.19
C GLY A 184 18.95 21.28 16.05
N LEU A 185 18.86 22.60 15.88
CA LEU A 185 17.61 23.30 15.67
C LEU A 185 16.89 22.85 14.40
N LYS A 186 17.62 22.64 13.29
CA LYS A 186 17.06 22.08 12.06
C LYS A 186 16.49 20.68 12.28
N LYS A 187 17.20 19.83 13.03
CA LYS A 187 16.74 18.48 13.39
C LYS A 187 15.44 18.54 14.21
N ILE A 188 15.38 19.38 15.22
CA ILE A 188 14.19 19.57 16.06
C ILE A 188 13.00 20.03 15.23
N GLN A 189 13.20 21.02 14.35
CA GLN A 189 12.14 21.49 13.46
C GLN A 189 11.63 20.38 12.53
N LYS A 190 12.53 19.54 12.01
CA LYS A 190 12.20 18.38 11.18
C LYS A 190 11.40 17.32 11.94
N LEU A 191 11.65 17.13 13.23
CA LEU A 191 10.88 16.23 14.11
C LEU A 191 9.51 16.83 14.49
N GLY A 192 9.21 18.08 14.14
CA GLY A 192 7.93 18.76 14.36
C GLY A 192 7.94 19.76 15.51
N GLY A 193 9.11 20.22 15.94
CA GLY A 193 9.29 21.22 16.98
C GLY A 193 9.23 20.63 18.39
N TYR A 194 9.48 21.48 19.38
CA TYR A 194 9.53 21.07 20.80
C TYR A 194 8.22 20.44 21.29
N ASP A 195 7.08 20.89 20.80
CA ASP A 195 5.79 20.30 21.17
C ASP A 195 5.71 18.79 20.87
N LYS A 196 6.24 18.37 19.73
CA LYS A 196 6.32 16.94 19.41
C LYS A 196 7.42 16.22 20.17
N LEU A 197 8.53 16.89 20.49
CA LEU A 197 9.62 16.27 21.23
C LEU A 197 9.23 15.82 22.63
N TYR A 198 8.37 16.54 23.33
CA TYR A 198 7.83 16.10 24.62
C TYR A 198 7.14 14.73 24.48
N ARG A 199 6.33 14.60 23.44
CA ARG A 199 5.64 13.33 23.16
C ARG A 199 6.61 12.22 22.79
N ILE A 200 7.57 12.49 21.90
CA ILE A 200 8.57 11.51 21.49
C ILE A 200 9.42 11.06 22.70
N LYS A 201 9.78 11.98 23.58
CA LYS A 201 10.51 11.67 24.81
C LYS A 201 9.70 10.77 25.74
N PHE A 202 8.42 11.09 25.95
CA PHE A 202 7.52 10.30 26.78
C PHE A 202 7.36 8.87 26.24
N GLU A 203 7.16 8.74 24.94
CA GLU A 203 7.09 7.44 24.27
C GLU A 203 8.42 6.67 24.32
N ALA A 204 9.57 7.36 24.18
CA ALA A 204 10.90 6.77 24.25
C ALA A 204 11.21 6.21 25.63
N ASP A 205 10.83 6.90 26.70
CA ASP A 205 11.06 6.42 28.08
C ASP A 205 10.18 5.19 28.38
N TYR A 206 8.94 5.18 27.88
CA TYR A 206 8.08 4.01 28.00
C TYR A 206 8.60 2.82 27.17
N LEU A 207 9.08 3.08 25.95
CA LEU A 207 9.73 2.07 25.11
C LEU A 207 10.96 1.50 25.81
N ALA A 208 11.80 2.34 26.41
CA ALA A 208 12.98 1.91 27.16
C ALA A 208 12.60 1.01 28.35
N LYS A 209 11.56 1.37 29.11
CA LYS A 209 11.03 0.53 30.19
C LYS A 209 10.62 -0.84 29.68
N LEU A 210 9.78 -0.90 28.65
CA LEU A 210 9.32 -2.20 28.09
C LEU A 210 10.47 -3.02 27.52
N THR A 211 11.46 -2.35 26.93
CA THR A 211 12.67 -3.00 26.40
C THR A 211 13.49 -3.63 27.52
N MET A 212 13.72 -2.92 28.64
CA MET A 212 14.47 -3.46 29.78
C MET A 212 13.72 -4.59 30.46
N ASP A 213 12.42 -4.47 30.66
CA ASP A 213 11.56 -5.56 31.15
C ASP A 213 11.68 -6.81 30.24
N GLY A 214 11.74 -6.59 28.93
CA GLY A 214 11.93 -7.63 27.93
C GLY A 214 13.34 -8.20 27.91
N ALA A 215 14.37 -7.37 28.10
CA ALA A 215 15.75 -7.80 28.15
C ALA A 215 15.99 -8.74 29.31
N HIS A 216 15.47 -8.41 30.49
CA HIS A 216 15.56 -9.32 31.66
C HIS A 216 14.84 -10.65 31.43
N ARG A 217 13.72 -10.67 30.71
CA ARG A 217 13.03 -11.92 30.32
C ARG A 217 13.82 -12.76 29.31
N ARG A 218 14.55 -12.11 28.37
CA ARG A 218 15.29 -12.78 27.28
C ARG A 218 16.70 -13.20 27.65
N TYR A 219 17.42 -12.32 28.34
CA TYR A 219 18.84 -12.48 28.64
C TYR A 219 19.13 -12.83 30.13
N GLY A 220 18.11 -12.65 31.01
CA GLY A 220 18.24 -12.87 32.45
C GLY A 220 18.47 -11.58 33.23
N GLU A 221 18.55 -11.71 34.58
CA GLU A 221 18.62 -10.57 35.50
C GLU A 221 19.88 -9.70 35.34
N GLN A 222 20.98 -10.29 34.87
CA GLN A 222 22.24 -9.59 34.66
C GLN A 222 22.55 -9.57 33.16
N LEU A 223 22.49 -8.37 32.59
CA LEU A 223 22.89 -8.16 31.22
C LEU A 223 24.41 -8.05 31.09
N THR A 224 24.95 -8.48 29.96
CA THR A 224 26.37 -8.23 29.65
C THR A 224 26.56 -6.78 29.20
N GLU A 225 27.78 -6.27 29.28
CA GLU A 225 28.13 -4.93 28.81
C GLU A 225 27.76 -4.74 27.34
N GLU A 226 27.99 -5.72 26.48
CA GLU A 226 27.62 -5.72 25.07
C GLU A 226 26.09 -5.57 24.87
N GLN A 227 25.28 -6.27 25.66
CA GLN A 227 23.82 -6.17 25.60
C GLN A 227 23.33 -4.80 26.05
N GLU A 228 23.88 -4.27 27.15
CA GLU A 228 23.51 -2.94 27.66
C GLU A 228 23.86 -1.82 26.67
N GLU A 229 25.08 -1.83 26.11
CA GLU A 229 25.55 -0.87 25.12
C GLU A 229 24.70 -0.93 23.85
N ARG A 230 24.42 -2.14 23.37
CA ARG A 230 23.58 -2.34 22.18
C ARG A 230 22.17 -1.80 22.37
N LEU A 231 21.50 -2.12 23.48
CA LEU A 231 20.15 -1.63 23.77
C LEU A 231 20.14 -0.10 23.95
N LYS A 232 21.11 0.47 24.63
CA LYS A 232 21.24 1.92 24.83
C LYS A 232 21.41 2.64 23.49
N PHE A 233 22.26 2.14 22.64
CA PHE A 233 22.48 2.67 21.28
C PHE A 233 21.20 2.62 20.44
N GLU A 234 20.56 1.46 20.33
CA GLU A 234 19.35 1.29 19.51
C GLU A 234 18.20 2.18 20.01
N LEU A 235 17.94 2.23 21.32
CA LEU A 235 16.92 3.10 21.92
C LEU A 235 17.19 4.58 21.64
N HIS A 236 18.47 4.99 21.70
CA HIS A 236 18.87 6.34 21.35
C HIS A 236 18.56 6.69 19.89
N ILE A 237 18.91 5.82 18.94
CA ILE A 237 18.63 5.99 17.53
C ILE A 237 17.12 6.06 17.29
N MET A 238 16.33 5.14 17.85
CA MET A 238 14.87 5.14 17.72
C MET A 238 14.24 6.44 18.23
N LYS A 239 14.70 6.95 19.38
CA LYS A 239 14.26 8.21 19.97
C LYS A 239 14.61 9.41 19.07
N THR A 240 15.88 9.52 18.67
CA THR A 240 16.38 10.68 17.92
C THR A 240 15.90 10.72 16.47
N MET A 241 15.41 9.61 15.92
CA MET A 241 14.71 9.53 14.66
C MET A 241 13.18 9.75 14.76
N GLY A 242 12.62 9.79 15.98
CA GLY A 242 11.21 10.06 16.22
C GLY A 242 10.28 8.84 16.07
N PHE A 243 10.79 7.61 16.23
CA PHE A 243 10.05 6.37 16.00
C PHE A 243 9.58 5.58 17.23
N PRO A 244 9.71 6.02 18.49
CA PRO A 244 9.30 5.21 19.64
C PRO A 244 7.84 4.75 19.56
N GLY A 245 6.92 5.65 19.19
CA GLY A 245 5.50 5.34 19.06
C GLY A 245 5.20 4.24 18.04
N TYR A 246 5.97 4.20 16.93
CA TYR A 246 5.85 3.14 15.95
C TYR A 246 6.18 1.76 16.53
N PHE A 247 7.29 1.64 17.26
CA PHE A 247 7.67 0.40 17.91
C PHE A 247 6.67 -0.04 18.98
N LEU A 248 6.15 0.90 19.75
CA LEU A 248 5.11 0.64 20.74
C LEU A 248 3.82 0.07 20.11
N ILE A 249 3.38 0.64 18.99
CA ILE A 249 2.21 0.14 18.25
C ILE A 249 2.45 -1.26 17.70
N VAL A 250 3.62 -1.49 17.10
CA VAL A 250 3.96 -2.81 16.52
C VAL A 250 4.02 -3.87 17.62
N GLN A 251 4.68 -3.56 18.74
CA GLN A 251 4.72 -4.46 19.90
C GLN A 251 3.33 -4.76 20.43
N ASP A 252 2.45 -3.77 20.52
CA ASP A 252 1.12 -3.89 21.10
C ASP A 252 0.23 -4.84 20.28
N PHE A 253 0.15 -4.68 18.96
CA PHE A 253 -0.68 -5.59 18.16
C PHE A 253 -0.09 -7.01 18.05
N ILE A 254 1.23 -7.17 18.12
CA ILE A 254 1.88 -8.49 18.17
C ILE A 254 1.57 -9.17 19.51
N ARG A 255 1.66 -8.43 20.63
CA ARG A 255 1.27 -8.92 21.95
C ARG A 255 -0.20 -9.34 21.95
N ALA A 256 -1.08 -8.46 21.48
CA ALA A 256 -2.52 -8.74 21.40
C ALA A 256 -2.83 -9.97 20.52
N ALA A 257 -2.13 -10.13 19.40
CA ALA A 257 -2.27 -11.31 18.55
C ALA A 257 -2.00 -12.61 19.32
N ARG A 258 -0.90 -12.65 20.09
CA ARG A 258 -0.48 -13.84 20.85
C ARG A 258 -1.30 -14.07 22.12
N GLU A 259 -1.57 -13.01 22.89
CA GLU A 259 -2.12 -13.11 24.26
C GLU A 259 -3.64 -12.96 24.32
N GLU A 260 -4.25 -12.17 23.44
CA GLU A 260 -5.66 -11.87 23.47
C GLU A 260 -6.47 -12.58 22.38
N LEU A 261 -5.85 -12.78 21.20
CA LEU A 261 -6.55 -13.24 20.00
C LEU A 261 -6.25 -14.70 19.65
N ASP A 262 -5.31 -15.35 20.33
CA ASP A 262 -4.84 -16.70 20.00
C ASP A 262 -4.47 -16.83 18.52
N VAL A 263 -3.62 -15.90 18.06
CA VAL A 263 -3.12 -15.84 16.68
C VAL A 263 -1.62 -16.05 16.67
N SER A 264 -1.15 -17.05 15.93
CA SER A 264 0.26 -17.34 15.76
C SER A 264 0.95 -16.22 15.00
N VAL A 265 2.11 -15.79 15.53
CA VAL A 265 2.94 -14.73 14.92
C VAL A 265 4.31 -15.31 14.61
N GLY A 266 4.76 -15.10 13.39
CA GLY A 266 6.06 -15.55 12.90
C GLY A 266 7.25 -15.01 13.73
N PRO A 267 8.44 -15.59 13.59
CA PRO A 267 9.63 -15.22 14.37
C PRO A 267 10.22 -13.85 13.96
N GLY A 268 9.66 -13.22 12.94
CA GLY A 268 10.19 -12.02 12.32
C GLY A 268 11.01 -12.33 11.06
N ARG A 269 11.04 -11.39 10.15
CA ARG A 269 11.80 -11.45 8.89
C ARG A 269 12.30 -10.06 8.49
N GLY A 270 13.09 -9.99 7.43
CA GLY A 270 13.61 -8.73 6.92
C GLY A 270 14.64 -8.11 7.85
N SER A 271 14.79 -6.79 7.77
CA SER A 271 15.82 -6.03 8.48
C SER A 271 15.57 -5.89 9.99
N ALA A 272 14.30 -5.97 10.43
CA ALA A 272 13.93 -5.84 11.85
C ALA A 272 14.57 -6.92 12.76
N ALA A 273 14.95 -8.08 12.18
CA ALA A 273 15.69 -9.11 12.90
C ALA A 273 17.06 -8.64 13.42
N GLY A 274 17.61 -7.52 12.89
CA GLY A 274 18.86 -6.90 13.35
C GLY A 274 18.72 -6.05 14.61
N SER A 275 17.52 -5.88 15.19
CA SER A 275 17.28 -5.04 16.37
C SER A 275 17.15 -5.85 17.65
N ALA A 276 18.02 -5.58 18.62
CA ALA A 276 17.94 -6.14 19.98
C ALA A 276 16.74 -5.58 20.76
N VAL A 277 16.37 -4.33 20.53
CA VAL A 277 15.14 -3.74 21.09
C VAL A 277 13.91 -4.49 20.56
N ALA A 278 13.82 -4.75 19.26
CA ALA A 278 12.71 -5.52 18.68
C ALA A 278 12.63 -6.95 19.25
N TYR A 279 13.78 -7.58 19.49
CA TYR A 279 13.86 -8.88 20.15
C TYR A 279 13.37 -8.83 21.60
N CYS A 280 13.82 -7.86 22.38
CA CYS A 280 13.40 -7.69 23.78
C CYS A 280 11.88 -7.38 23.88
N LEU A 281 11.33 -6.59 22.97
CA LEU A 281 9.90 -6.28 22.89
C LEU A 281 9.04 -7.46 22.40
N GLY A 282 9.66 -8.56 21.94
CA GLY A 282 8.94 -9.70 21.38
C GLY A 282 8.39 -9.47 19.96
N ILE A 283 8.80 -8.39 19.29
CA ILE A 283 8.50 -8.14 17.88
C ILE A 283 9.15 -9.23 17.03
N THR A 284 10.41 -9.54 17.30
CA THR A 284 11.14 -10.66 16.69
C THR A 284 11.48 -11.75 17.71
N GLN A 285 11.79 -12.95 17.21
CA GLN A 285 12.23 -14.10 18.03
C GLN A 285 13.69 -14.50 17.72
N ILE A 286 14.39 -13.67 16.96
CA ILE A 286 15.78 -13.89 16.55
C ILE A 286 16.64 -12.94 17.38
N ASP A 287 17.60 -13.50 18.13
CA ASP A 287 18.56 -12.73 18.91
C ASP A 287 19.65 -12.15 17.97
N PRO A 288 19.66 -10.84 17.72
CA PRO A 288 20.62 -10.24 16.78
C PRO A 288 22.06 -10.27 17.30
N ILE A 289 22.27 -10.31 18.61
CA ILE A 289 23.59 -10.37 19.20
C ILE A 289 24.17 -11.78 19.00
N ALA A 290 23.39 -12.82 19.28
CA ALA A 290 23.83 -14.21 19.09
C ALA A 290 24.17 -14.56 17.62
N TYR A 291 23.55 -13.86 16.65
CA TYR A 291 23.76 -14.07 15.22
C TYR A 291 24.59 -12.96 14.54
N ASP A 292 25.18 -12.05 15.31
CA ASP A 292 26.01 -10.93 14.82
C ASP A 292 25.30 -10.11 13.70
N LEU A 293 24.02 -9.77 13.92
CA LEU A 293 23.23 -8.99 12.99
C LEU A 293 23.38 -7.50 13.22
N LEU A 294 23.54 -6.74 12.12
CA LEU A 294 23.77 -5.30 12.18
C LEU A 294 22.46 -4.52 12.27
N PHE A 295 22.34 -3.67 13.28
CA PHE A 295 21.20 -2.77 13.46
C PHE A 295 21.10 -1.69 12.36
N GLU A 296 22.22 -1.22 11.85
CA GLU A 296 22.32 -0.18 10.83
C GLU A 296 21.68 -0.61 9.48
N ARG A 297 21.48 -1.91 9.27
CA ARG A 297 20.71 -2.44 8.14
C ARG A 297 19.21 -2.24 8.31
N PHE A 298 18.74 -2.10 9.54
CA PHE A 298 17.34 -1.86 9.88
C PHE A 298 17.05 -0.37 10.02
N LEU A 299 17.78 0.35 10.87
CA LEU A 299 17.67 1.79 11.06
C LEU A 299 19.04 2.44 10.84
N ASN A 300 19.08 3.38 9.92
CA ASN A 300 20.28 4.17 9.65
C ASN A 300 19.91 5.66 9.71
N PRO A 301 20.51 6.45 10.61
CA PRO A 301 20.26 7.88 10.74
C PRO A 301 20.52 8.68 9.44
N ASP A 302 21.41 8.19 8.57
CA ASP A 302 21.75 8.80 7.29
C ASP A 302 20.67 8.57 6.21
N ARG A 303 19.80 7.57 6.41
CA ARG A 303 18.67 7.26 5.55
C ARG A 303 17.37 7.57 6.26
N ILE A 304 16.78 8.71 5.93
CA ILE A 304 15.49 9.15 6.49
C ILE A 304 14.37 8.39 5.76
N SER A 305 14.15 7.16 6.16
CA SER A 305 12.96 6.37 5.79
C SER A 305 12.30 5.83 7.05
N LEU A 306 10.98 5.71 7.03
CA LEU A 306 10.27 4.97 8.08
C LEU A 306 10.80 3.53 8.15
N PRO A 307 10.99 2.98 9.36
CA PRO A 307 11.31 1.58 9.51
C PRO A 307 10.16 0.73 8.96
N ASP A 308 10.51 -0.34 8.24
CA ASP A 308 9.56 -1.32 7.73
C ASP A 308 9.70 -2.61 8.53
N ILE A 309 8.67 -2.96 9.29
CA ILE A 309 8.63 -4.20 10.07
C ILE A 309 7.64 -5.16 9.45
N ASP A 310 8.16 -6.18 8.81
CA ASP A 310 7.38 -7.27 8.25
C ASP A 310 6.92 -8.23 9.36
N VAL A 311 5.60 -8.41 9.52
CA VAL A 311 5.01 -9.31 10.51
C VAL A 311 4.15 -10.34 9.80
N ASP A 312 4.42 -11.62 10.04
CA ASP A 312 3.65 -12.73 9.52
C ASP A 312 2.66 -13.23 10.58
N PHE A 313 1.39 -13.30 10.22
CA PHE A 313 0.34 -13.91 11.04
C PHE A 313 -0.18 -15.17 10.35
N ASP A 314 -0.75 -16.09 11.12
CA ASP A 314 -1.47 -17.20 10.52
C ASP A 314 -2.64 -16.69 9.67
N ASP A 315 -2.96 -17.44 8.59
CA ASP A 315 -3.93 -17.03 7.59
C ASP A 315 -5.35 -16.91 8.16
N ASP A 316 -5.72 -17.82 9.04
CA ASP A 316 -7.03 -17.85 9.69
C ASP A 316 -7.19 -16.72 10.72
N GLY A 317 -6.09 -16.33 11.39
CA GLY A 317 -6.06 -15.34 12.46
C GLY A 317 -5.87 -13.90 12.01
N ARG A 318 -5.27 -13.67 10.85
CA ARG A 318 -4.90 -12.33 10.36
C ARG A 318 -6.08 -11.34 10.36
N GLY A 319 -7.28 -11.80 10.00
CA GLY A 319 -8.49 -10.96 10.00
C GLY A 319 -8.87 -10.46 11.41
N ARG A 320 -8.65 -11.27 12.46
CA ARG A 320 -8.91 -10.89 13.85
C ARG A 320 -7.96 -9.78 14.30
N VAL A 321 -6.67 -9.88 13.94
CA VAL A 321 -5.65 -8.86 14.27
C VAL A 321 -6.00 -7.53 13.58
N LEU A 322 -6.35 -7.54 12.29
CA LEU A 322 -6.76 -6.33 11.56
C LEU A 322 -7.98 -5.65 12.20
N ASN A 323 -8.96 -6.43 12.60
CA ASN A 323 -10.14 -5.91 13.30
C ASN A 323 -9.78 -5.30 14.66
N TRP A 324 -8.91 -5.95 15.43
CA TRP A 324 -8.45 -5.45 16.72
C TRP A 324 -7.70 -4.12 16.57
N VAL A 325 -6.76 -4.04 15.62
CA VAL A 325 -6.02 -2.80 15.31
C VAL A 325 -6.98 -1.67 14.91
N THR A 326 -7.96 -1.99 14.05
CA THR A 326 -8.96 -1.01 13.59
C THR A 326 -9.84 -0.51 14.76
N GLN A 327 -10.21 -1.39 15.67
CA GLN A 327 -10.99 -1.01 16.85
C GLN A 327 -10.19 -0.18 17.84
N LYS A 328 -8.93 -0.57 18.11
CA LYS A 328 -8.07 0.11 19.08
C LYS A 328 -7.59 1.48 18.60
N TYR A 329 -7.08 1.56 17.38
CA TYR A 329 -6.48 2.78 16.85
C TYR A 329 -7.45 3.68 16.06
N GLY A 330 -8.63 3.18 15.75
CA GLY A 330 -9.69 3.89 15.04
C GLY A 330 -9.73 3.60 13.54
N LYS A 331 -10.95 3.43 13.03
CA LYS A 331 -11.22 3.10 11.61
C LYS A 331 -10.64 4.12 10.64
N GLU A 332 -10.52 5.38 11.06
CA GLU A 332 -9.99 6.47 10.24
C GLU A 332 -8.46 6.52 10.18
N LYS A 333 -7.79 5.70 11.00
CA LYS A 333 -6.32 5.65 11.10
C LYS A 333 -5.73 4.35 10.55
N VAL A 334 -6.56 3.43 10.06
CA VAL A 334 -6.15 2.12 9.55
C VAL A 334 -6.68 1.94 8.15
N ALA A 335 -5.79 1.68 7.20
CA ALA A 335 -6.13 1.44 5.81
C ALA A 335 -5.23 0.38 5.19
N HIS A 336 -5.76 -0.32 4.19
CA HIS A 336 -4.96 -1.18 3.32
C HIS A 336 -4.29 -0.33 2.25
N ILE A 337 -3.01 -0.61 1.97
CA ILE A 337 -2.30 -0.02 0.84
C ILE A 337 -2.68 -0.81 -0.42
N ILE A 338 -3.10 -0.10 -1.47
CA ILE A 338 -3.31 -0.69 -2.79
C ILE A 338 -1.96 -1.10 -3.34
N THR A 339 -1.82 -2.37 -3.71
CA THR A 339 -0.62 -2.90 -4.31
C THR A 339 -0.92 -3.44 -5.71
N TYR A 340 -0.01 -3.17 -6.65
CA TYR A 340 -0.08 -3.75 -7.98
C TYR A 340 0.62 -5.10 -7.99
N GLY A 341 -0.13 -6.15 -8.36
CA GLY A 341 0.43 -7.47 -8.56
C GLY A 341 1.03 -7.61 -9.96
N THR A 342 2.19 -8.23 -10.06
CA THR A 342 2.79 -8.65 -11.32
C THR A 342 2.95 -10.16 -11.33
N MET A 343 2.62 -10.79 -12.46
CA MET A 343 2.79 -12.24 -12.62
C MET A 343 4.25 -12.57 -12.92
N ALA A 344 4.86 -13.43 -12.11
CA ALA A 344 6.19 -13.94 -12.38
C ALA A 344 6.19 -14.79 -13.67
N THR A 345 7.28 -14.74 -14.44
CA THR A 345 7.36 -15.30 -15.79
C THR A 345 6.89 -16.75 -15.90
N LYS A 346 7.42 -17.65 -15.04
CA LYS A 346 7.03 -19.09 -15.06
C LYS A 346 5.58 -19.30 -14.60
N MET A 347 5.11 -18.49 -13.64
CA MET A 347 3.72 -18.54 -13.17
C MET A 347 2.74 -18.05 -14.24
N ALA A 348 3.07 -16.95 -14.94
CA ALA A 348 2.26 -16.45 -16.04
C ALA A 348 2.06 -17.48 -17.14
N ILE A 349 3.13 -18.21 -17.53
CA ILE A 349 3.04 -19.30 -18.52
C ILE A 349 2.06 -20.38 -18.03
N LYS A 350 2.18 -20.83 -16.78
CA LYS A 350 1.31 -21.89 -16.23
C LYS A 350 -0.15 -21.44 -16.13
N ASP A 351 -0.39 -20.25 -15.66
CA ASP A 351 -1.75 -19.73 -15.48
C ASP A 351 -2.45 -19.51 -16.82
N VAL A 352 -1.77 -18.92 -17.80
CA VAL A 352 -2.33 -18.74 -19.14
C VAL A 352 -2.55 -20.09 -19.84
N ALA A 353 -1.60 -21.02 -19.71
CA ALA A 353 -1.75 -22.38 -20.23
C ALA A 353 -2.99 -23.09 -19.67
N ARG A 354 -3.25 -22.93 -18.36
CA ARG A 354 -4.46 -23.48 -17.70
C ARG A 354 -5.74 -22.90 -18.30
N VAL A 355 -5.80 -21.57 -18.43
CA VAL A 355 -6.99 -20.88 -19.01
C VAL A 355 -7.23 -21.28 -20.46
N GLN A 356 -6.17 -21.55 -21.22
CA GLN A 356 -6.22 -22.01 -22.60
C GLN A 356 -6.36 -23.53 -22.74
N LYS A 357 -6.41 -24.26 -21.62
CA LYS A 357 -6.50 -25.74 -21.60
C LYS A 357 -5.33 -26.44 -22.32
N LEU A 358 -4.14 -25.83 -22.31
CA LEU A 358 -2.93 -26.50 -22.78
C LEU A 358 -2.59 -27.67 -21.87
N LEU A 359 -1.99 -28.70 -22.44
CA LEU A 359 -1.53 -29.87 -21.70
C LEU A 359 -0.48 -29.43 -20.66
N LEU A 360 -0.57 -30.00 -19.45
CA LEU A 360 0.37 -29.72 -18.37
C LEU A 360 1.82 -29.96 -18.77
N ALA A 361 2.07 -31.03 -19.53
CA ALA A 361 3.40 -31.36 -20.03
C ALA A 361 3.98 -30.27 -20.94
N GLU A 362 3.15 -29.60 -21.75
CA GLU A 362 3.58 -28.49 -22.61
C GLU A 362 3.87 -27.27 -21.82
N SER A 363 3.02 -26.92 -20.87
CA SER A 363 3.23 -25.81 -19.93
C SER A 363 4.53 -26.00 -19.12
N ASP A 364 4.80 -27.22 -18.62
CA ASP A 364 6.04 -27.54 -17.91
C ASP A 364 7.27 -27.48 -18.82
N ARG A 365 7.15 -27.89 -20.07
CA ARG A 365 8.19 -27.79 -21.10
C ARG A 365 8.58 -26.31 -21.32
N LEU A 366 7.59 -25.44 -21.54
CA LEU A 366 7.82 -24.00 -21.73
C LEU A 366 8.44 -23.35 -20.48
N CYS A 367 7.99 -23.70 -19.29
CA CYS A 367 8.55 -23.21 -18.03
C CYS A 367 10.02 -23.61 -17.84
N LYS A 368 10.42 -24.81 -18.27
CA LYS A 368 11.82 -25.27 -18.20
C LYS A 368 12.74 -24.52 -19.17
N LEU A 369 12.23 -24.00 -20.27
CA LEU A 369 12.98 -23.18 -21.22
C LEU A 369 13.29 -21.78 -20.67
N VAL A 370 12.55 -21.28 -19.69
CA VAL A 370 12.81 -19.98 -19.06
C VAL A 370 14.06 -20.09 -18.19
N PRO A 371 15.16 -19.36 -18.50
CA PRO A 371 16.39 -19.40 -17.74
C PRO A 371 16.18 -18.83 -16.34
N ASP A 372 17.03 -19.19 -15.38
CA ASP A 372 16.98 -18.60 -14.04
C ASP A 372 17.62 -17.20 -14.01
N LYS A 373 18.49 -16.89 -14.99
CA LYS A 373 19.15 -15.58 -15.13
C LYS A 373 19.43 -15.30 -16.61
N ILE A 374 19.28 -14.03 -17.01
CA ILE A 374 19.67 -13.52 -18.32
C ILE A 374 20.85 -12.56 -18.08
N PRO A 375 22.00 -12.71 -18.78
CA PRO A 375 23.12 -11.79 -18.66
C PRO A 375 22.69 -10.35 -18.99
N ASP A 376 23.08 -9.40 -18.16
CA ASP A 376 22.87 -7.94 -18.33
C ASP A 376 21.42 -7.48 -18.53
N LYS A 377 20.44 -8.36 -18.35
CA LYS A 377 19.00 -8.05 -18.46
C LYS A 377 18.22 -8.59 -17.27
N LYS A 378 17.18 -7.86 -16.89
CA LYS A 378 16.21 -8.35 -15.91
C LYS A 378 15.45 -9.57 -16.45
N LEU A 379 15.29 -10.61 -15.65
CA LEU A 379 14.45 -11.74 -16.00
C LEU A 379 12.97 -11.32 -16.05
N ASN A 380 12.43 -11.31 -17.26
CA ASN A 380 11.00 -11.17 -17.56
C ASN A 380 10.66 -11.96 -18.83
N LEU A 381 9.40 -12.13 -19.15
CA LEU A 381 8.97 -12.95 -20.29
C LEU A 381 9.48 -12.41 -21.64
N PRO A 382 9.38 -11.09 -21.95
CA PRO A 382 9.92 -10.55 -23.20
C PRO A 382 11.41 -10.83 -23.38
N ASN A 383 12.22 -10.56 -22.35
CA ASN A 383 13.66 -10.82 -22.41
C ASN A 383 13.98 -12.32 -22.51
N ALA A 384 13.18 -13.19 -21.88
CA ALA A 384 13.35 -14.64 -22.00
C ALA A 384 13.02 -15.13 -23.41
N ILE A 385 11.97 -14.63 -24.04
CA ILE A 385 11.59 -14.92 -25.42
C ILE A 385 12.70 -14.47 -26.41
N GLU A 386 13.25 -13.28 -26.18
CA GLU A 386 14.36 -12.78 -27.01
C GLU A 386 15.64 -13.63 -26.85
N TYR A 387 15.93 -14.07 -25.64
CA TYR A 387 17.15 -14.80 -25.30
C TYR A 387 17.13 -16.29 -25.67
N VAL A 388 15.97 -16.94 -25.62
CA VAL A 388 15.80 -18.39 -25.86
C VAL A 388 15.04 -18.63 -27.16
N PRO A 389 15.72 -19.11 -28.23
CA PRO A 389 15.09 -19.31 -29.53
C PRO A 389 13.85 -20.22 -29.53
N GLU A 390 13.84 -21.25 -28.66
CA GLU A 390 12.72 -22.17 -28.53
C GLU A 390 11.49 -21.50 -27.89
N LEU A 391 11.69 -20.56 -26.97
CA LEU A 391 10.59 -19.75 -26.43
C LEU A 391 10.05 -18.79 -27.49
N LYS A 392 10.93 -18.22 -28.31
CA LYS A 392 10.52 -17.36 -29.43
C LYS A 392 9.71 -18.10 -30.48
N ALA A 393 10.02 -19.36 -30.71
CA ALA A 393 9.27 -20.21 -31.65
C ALA A 393 7.89 -20.64 -31.09
N ALA A 394 7.72 -20.62 -29.77
CA ALA A 394 6.47 -20.99 -29.09
C ALA A 394 5.56 -19.78 -28.78
N ALA A 395 6.09 -18.56 -28.88
CA ALA A 395 5.36 -17.30 -28.67
C ALA A 395 4.70 -16.84 -29.97
#